data_e702d01987d1724f6b225952580482a0
#
_entry.id   e702d01987d1724f6b225952580482a0
#
_cell.length_a   1.000
_cell.length_b   1.000
_cell.length_c   1.000
_cell.angle_alpha   90.00
_cell.angle_beta   90.00
_cell.angle_gamma   90.00
#
_symmetry.space_group_name_H-M   'P 1'
#
loop_
_entity.id
_entity.type
_entity.pdbx_description
1 polymer ?
#
loop_
_entity_poly.entity_id
_entity_poly.type
_entity_poly.pdbx_seq_one_letter_code
_entity_poly.pdbx_strand_id
1 'polypeptide(L)'
;AQILQKRRPVEVADPQRFGLELANLGVSVRLTLQWQGRDYWVLVRQRRQDRGDVVLKLISGYVPAHEVNLPLHTAIQEVAEECLLETPEGWLGGRFNETWLPAPYISALHYREALPFRLTPNSGAARPVRCGSQPLLERPRAYVHLPTASLQLVYDLRLEVPKEAKSLSLFHVDERLEGDQLVARLDRKRPDLYLIPLTDGQPCAELYTLSKDKLHAASTRGLHLAESFAHQEGWVVREERIRWKDWLKQQGLSEPDKESRLKRLTGKARQIFRKVVKRKNTST
;
A
#
# COMPACT_ATOMS: atom_id res chain seq x y z
N ALA A 1 -0.63 12.24 -23.61
CA ALA A 1 0.20 13.02 -22.70
C ALA A 1 0.48 14.44 -23.20
N GLN A 2 0.89 14.64 -24.48
CA GLN A 2 1.16 15.99 -25.04
C GLN A 2 -0.08 16.89 -25.15
N ILE A 3 -1.27 16.33 -25.33
CA ILE A 3 -2.53 17.09 -25.42
C ILE A 3 -2.92 17.66 -24.05
N LEU A 4 -2.66 16.94 -22.98
CA LEU A 4 -2.98 17.37 -21.61
C LEU A 4 -2.06 18.48 -21.09
N GLN A 5 -0.81 18.55 -21.54
CA GLN A 5 0.13 19.61 -21.16
C GLN A 5 -0.24 21.01 -21.67
N LYS A 6 -1.08 21.09 -22.69
CA LYS A 6 -1.55 22.37 -23.26
C LYS A 6 -2.87 22.88 -22.68
N ARG A 7 -3.55 22.07 -21.86
CA ARG A 7 -4.80 22.50 -21.22
C ARG A 7 -4.50 23.33 -19.98
N ARG A 8 -5.15 24.49 -19.86
CA ARG A 8 -5.05 25.33 -18.66
C ARG A 8 -5.58 24.55 -17.46
N PRO A 9 -4.96 24.68 -16.27
CA PRO A 9 -5.50 24.09 -15.07
C PRO A 9 -6.91 24.62 -14.87
N VAL A 10 -7.88 23.74 -14.78
CA VAL A 10 -9.27 24.11 -14.47
C VAL A 10 -9.31 24.37 -12.96
N GLU A 11 -9.69 25.58 -12.57
CA GLU A 11 -10.04 25.83 -11.18
C GLU A 11 -11.32 25.08 -10.85
N VAL A 12 -11.21 24.06 -10.06
CA VAL A 12 -12.31 23.16 -9.69
C VAL A 12 -13.14 23.75 -8.52
N ALA A 13 -13.10 25.06 -8.35
CA ALA A 13 -13.84 25.73 -7.27
C ALA A 13 -15.36 25.83 -7.52
N ASP A 14 -15.81 25.60 -8.76
CA ASP A 14 -17.21 25.73 -9.11
C ASP A 14 -17.77 24.44 -9.72
N PRO A 15 -18.53 23.64 -8.95
CA PRO A 15 -19.13 22.39 -9.44
C PRO A 15 -20.05 22.57 -10.64
N GLN A 16 -20.57 23.75 -10.89
CA GLN A 16 -21.46 24.03 -12.01
C GLN A 16 -20.72 24.34 -13.32
N ARG A 17 -19.41 24.58 -13.26
CA ARG A 17 -18.56 24.82 -14.44
C ARG A 17 -17.78 23.60 -14.89
N PHE A 18 -18.19 22.41 -14.50
CA PHE A 18 -17.52 21.16 -14.86
C PHE A 18 -17.67 20.80 -16.33
N GLY A 19 -16.87 21.42 -17.17
CA GLY A 19 -16.42 20.82 -18.41
C GLY A 19 -15.10 20.07 -18.24
N LEU A 20 -14.90 19.39 -17.12
CA LEU A 20 -13.70 18.58 -16.89
C LEU A 20 -13.84 17.32 -17.73
N GLU A 21 -13.19 17.30 -18.88
CA GLU A 21 -12.97 16.05 -19.58
C GLU A 21 -11.96 15.22 -18.79
N LEU A 22 -12.46 14.23 -18.08
CA LEU A 22 -11.60 13.24 -17.42
C LEU A 22 -10.92 12.40 -18.50
N ALA A 23 -9.60 12.43 -18.51
CA ALA A 23 -8.82 11.66 -19.48
C ALA A 23 -8.77 10.19 -19.13
N ASN A 24 -8.80 9.85 -17.84
CA ASN A 24 -8.65 8.50 -17.34
C ASN A 24 -9.46 8.25 -16.07
N LEU A 25 -9.89 7.02 -15.89
CA LEU A 25 -10.35 6.47 -14.62
C LEU A 25 -9.21 5.64 -14.01
N GLY A 26 -8.89 5.89 -12.77
CA GLY A 26 -7.90 5.11 -12.03
C GLY A 26 -8.46 4.61 -10.70
N VAL A 27 -7.73 3.69 -10.11
CA VAL A 27 -7.98 3.16 -8.78
C VAL A 27 -6.77 3.36 -7.89
N SER A 28 -7.02 3.56 -6.61
CA SER A 28 -6.00 3.52 -5.57
C SER A 28 -6.51 2.65 -4.43
N VAL A 29 -5.63 1.90 -3.80
CA VAL A 29 -6.00 1.00 -2.71
C VAL A 29 -5.26 1.40 -1.44
N ARG A 30 -6.03 1.77 -0.41
CA ARG A 30 -5.51 1.85 0.95
C ARG A 30 -5.58 0.44 1.55
N LEU A 31 -4.48 -0.29 1.39
CA LEU A 31 -4.37 -1.66 1.83
C LEU A 31 -3.99 -1.73 3.30
N THR A 32 -4.78 -2.45 4.09
CA THR A 32 -4.45 -2.82 5.47
C THR A 32 -4.00 -4.28 5.49
N LEU A 33 -2.73 -4.51 5.78
CA LEU A 33 -2.18 -5.84 6.02
C LEU A 33 -2.46 -6.25 7.47
N GLN A 34 -3.13 -7.37 7.68
CA GLN A 34 -3.20 -8.03 8.97
C GLN A 34 -2.11 -9.11 9.06
N TRP A 35 -1.15 -8.90 9.95
CA TRP A 35 -0.05 -9.82 10.16
C TRP A 35 0.32 -9.92 11.64
N GLN A 36 0.45 -11.14 12.15
CA GLN A 36 0.75 -11.44 13.57
C GLN A 36 -0.12 -10.68 14.57
N GLY A 37 -1.43 -10.57 14.27
CA GLY A 37 -2.41 -9.91 15.14
C GLY A 37 -2.32 -8.38 15.18
N ARG A 38 -1.56 -7.76 14.27
CA ARG A 38 -1.46 -6.31 14.12
C ARG A 38 -1.83 -5.89 12.71
N ASP A 39 -2.31 -4.68 12.61
CA ASP A 39 -2.67 -4.05 11.34
C ASP A 39 -1.58 -3.07 10.90
N TYR A 40 -1.37 -3.01 9.59
CA TYR A 40 -0.38 -2.13 8.96
C TYR A 40 -0.96 -1.54 7.68
N TRP A 41 -0.81 -0.24 7.46
CA TRP A 41 -0.99 0.28 6.11
C TRP A 41 0.21 -0.09 5.24
N VAL A 42 -0.09 -0.52 4.02
CA VAL A 42 0.91 -0.88 3.02
C VAL A 42 1.09 0.28 2.05
N LEU A 43 2.32 0.68 1.83
CA LEU A 43 2.70 1.72 0.88
C LEU A 43 3.75 1.21 -0.09
N VAL A 44 3.65 1.64 -1.33
CA VAL A 44 4.60 1.34 -2.40
C VAL A 44 5.57 2.50 -2.57
N ARG A 45 6.85 2.17 -2.73
CA ARG A 45 7.87 3.13 -3.08
C ARG A 45 7.91 3.32 -4.60
N GLN A 46 7.65 4.52 -5.05
CA GLN A 46 7.75 4.89 -6.45
C GLN A 46 8.87 5.90 -6.67
N ARG A 47 9.70 5.64 -7.68
CA ARG A 47 10.62 6.62 -8.21
C ARG A 47 9.94 7.34 -9.36
N ARG A 48 9.76 8.63 -9.23
CA ARG A 48 9.16 9.46 -10.28
C ARG A 48 10.22 9.78 -11.33
N GLN A 49 9.96 9.35 -12.55
CA GLN A 49 10.92 9.54 -13.66
C GLN A 49 11.04 11.02 -14.07
N ASP A 50 9.95 11.75 -13.98
CA ASP A 50 9.86 13.17 -14.37
C ASP A 50 10.64 14.11 -13.44
N ARG A 51 10.78 13.74 -12.16
CA ARG A 51 11.40 14.59 -11.12
C ARG A 51 12.59 13.94 -10.41
N GLY A 52 12.84 12.67 -10.65
CA GLY A 52 13.92 11.91 -10.04
C GLY A 52 13.76 11.68 -8.53
N ASP A 53 12.64 12.10 -7.94
CA ASP A 53 12.37 11.93 -6.52
C ASP A 53 11.69 10.60 -6.18
N VAL A 54 11.69 10.26 -4.91
CA VAL A 54 11.11 9.05 -4.37
C VAL A 54 9.98 9.41 -3.41
N VAL A 55 8.81 8.84 -3.64
CA VAL A 55 7.64 9.00 -2.78
C VAL A 55 7.09 7.64 -2.37
N LEU A 56 6.47 7.58 -1.20
CA LEU A 56 5.58 6.47 -0.85
C LEU A 56 4.15 6.83 -1.25
N LYS A 57 3.48 5.92 -1.94
CA LYS A 57 2.11 6.09 -2.42
C LYS A 57 1.24 4.89 -2.07
N LEU A 58 -0.06 5.02 -2.25
CA LEU A 58 -0.98 3.88 -2.30
C LEU A 58 -0.68 3.01 -3.52
N ILE A 59 -1.03 1.73 -3.44
CA ILE A 59 -1.15 0.85 -4.61
C ILE A 59 -2.14 1.48 -5.57
N SER A 60 -1.83 1.58 -6.86
CA SER A 60 -2.70 2.29 -7.79
C SER A 60 -2.44 1.95 -9.25
N GLY A 61 -3.50 1.87 -10.05
CA GLY A 61 -3.45 1.66 -11.48
C GLY A 61 -4.56 2.36 -12.25
N TYR A 62 -4.56 2.17 -13.56
CA TYR A 62 -5.59 2.70 -14.43
C TYR A 62 -6.63 1.63 -14.75
N VAL A 63 -7.90 2.01 -14.73
CA VAL A 63 -9.00 1.11 -15.09
C VAL A 63 -9.05 0.97 -16.62
N PRO A 64 -8.90 -0.24 -17.15
CA PRO A 64 -9.05 -0.48 -18.58
C PRO A 64 -10.47 -0.17 -19.05
N ALA A 65 -10.64 0.24 -20.30
CA ALA A 65 -11.94 0.63 -20.84
C ALA A 65 -13.03 -0.46 -20.70
N HIS A 66 -12.64 -1.73 -20.79
CA HIS A 66 -13.58 -2.87 -20.64
C HIS A 66 -13.96 -3.16 -19.18
N GLU A 67 -13.23 -2.60 -18.20
CA GLU A 67 -13.49 -2.76 -16.76
C GLU A 67 -14.11 -1.53 -16.11
N VAL A 68 -14.47 -0.52 -16.88
CA VAL A 68 -15.00 0.76 -16.36
C VAL A 68 -16.24 0.58 -15.46
N ASN A 69 -17.02 -0.48 -15.67
CA ASN A 69 -18.18 -0.83 -14.86
C ASN A 69 -17.84 -1.64 -13.59
N LEU A 70 -16.59 -2.11 -13.46
CA LEU A 70 -16.10 -2.94 -12.37
C LEU A 70 -14.72 -2.48 -11.85
N PRO A 71 -14.56 -1.20 -11.48
CA PRO A 71 -13.25 -0.67 -11.10
C PRO A 71 -12.67 -1.33 -9.83
N LEU A 72 -13.51 -1.96 -8.99
CA LEU A 72 -13.04 -2.76 -7.86
C LEU A 72 -12.22 -3.97 -8.35
N HIS A 73 -12.56 -4.55 -9.50
CA HIS A 73 -11.79 -5.67 -10.07
C HIS A 73 -10.36 -5.23 -10.38
N THR A 74 -10.20 -4.08 -11.05
CA THR A 74 -8.87 -3.49 -11.28
C THR A 74 -8.13 -3.24 -9.96
N ALA A 75 -8.80 -2.67 -8.95
CA ALA A 75 -8.17 -2.42 -7.65
C ALA A 75 -7.64 -3.70 -6.97
N ILE A 76 -8.39 -4.79 -7.10
CA ILE A 76 -8.00 -6.11 -6.57
C ILE A 76 -6.80 -6.68 -7.34
N GLN A 77 -6.78 -6.54 -8.67
CA GLN A 77 -5.67 -6.97 -9.51
C GLN A 77 -4.39 -6.20 -9.18
N GLU A 78 -4.46 -4.88 -9.05
CA GLU A 78 -3.32 -4.04 -8.66
C GLU A 78 -2.71 -4.48 -7.31
N VAL A 79 -3.54 -4.90 -6.35
CA VAL A 79 -3.01 -5.47 -5.10
C VAL A 79 -2.26 -6.77 -5.36
N ALA A 80 -2.78 -7.65 -6.20
CA ALA A 80 -2.13 -8.92 -6.51
C ALA A 80 -0.81 -8.72 -7.29
N GLU A 81 -0.71 -7.69 -8.11
CA GLU A 81 0.46 -7.37 -8.93
C GLU A 81 1.53 -6.61 -8.14
N GLU A 82 1.12 -5.61 -7.35
CA GLU A 82 2.05 -4.73 -6.64
C GLU A 82 2.41 -5.22 -5.23
N CYS A 83 1.64 -6.15 -4.62
CA CYS A 83 1.89 -6.65 -3.28
C CYS A 83 2.16 -8.16 -3.27
N LEU A 84 3.41 -8.54 -3.49
CA LEU A 84 3.84 -9.93 -3.52
C LEU A 84 4.27 -10.43 -2.15
N LEU A 85 3.75 -11.60 -1.76
CA LEU A 85 4.02 -12.26 -0.49
C LEU A 85 4.82 -13.53 -0.74
N GLU A 86 6.08 -13.56 -0.30
CA GLU A 86 6.97 -14.70 -0.43
C GLU A 86 7.11 -15.49 0.87
N THR A 87 7.09 -16.81 0.75
CA THR A 87 7.52 -17.76 1.79
C THR A 87 8.65 -18.62 1.24
N PRO A 88 9.38 -19.40 2.07
CA PRO A 88 10.43 -20.30 1.59
C PRO A 88 9.95 -21.32 0.57
N GLU A 89 8.64 -21.66 0.60
CA GLU A 89 8.08 -22.67 -0.28
C GLU A 89 7.42 -22.07 -1.53
N GLY A 90 7.47 -20.76 -1.70
CA GLY A 90 6.95 -20.07 -2.87
C GLY A 90 6.10 -18.83 -2.54
N TRP A 91 5.49 -18.27 -3.57
CA TRP A 91 4.68 -17.05 -3.48
C TRP A 91 3.24 -17.40 -3.11
N LEU A 92 2.62 -16.57 -2.28
CA LEU A 92 1.22 -16.77 -1.92
C LEU A 92 0.34 -16.23 -3.04
N GLY A 93 -0.56 -17.07 -3.55
CA GLY A 93 -1.68 -16.63 -4.37
C GLY A 93 -2.71 -15.88 -3.53
N GLY A 94 -3.60 -15.14 -4.17
CA GLY A 94 -4.65 -14.38 -3.50
C GLY A 94 -6.04 -14.91 -3.76
N ARG A 95 -6.96 -14.69 -2.81
CA ARG A 95 -8.40 -14.87 -2.99
C ARG A 95 -9.14 -13.59 -2.59
N PHE A 96 -10.14 -13.23 -3.40
CA PHE A 96 -11.13 -12.23 -3.03
C PHE A 96 -12.48 -12.93 -2.89
N ASN A 97 -13.04 -12.91 -1.69
CA ASN A 97 -14.11 -13.84 -1.30
C ASN A 97 -13.67 -15.29 -1.55
N GLU A 98 -14.43 -16.05 -2.32
CA GLU A 98 -14.09 -17.44 -2.68
C GLU A 98 -13.42 -17.56 -4.06
N THR A 99 -13.18 -16.45 -4.76
CA THR A 99 -12.60 -16.44 -6.11
C THR A 99 -11.09 -16.25 -6.04
N TRP A 100 -10.36 -17.10 -6.78
CA TRP A 100 -8.93 -16.93 -6.97
C TRP A 100 -8.63 -15.66 -7.78
N LEU A 101 -7.66 -14.92 -7.31
CA LEU A 101 -7.10 -13.82 -8.08
C LEU A 101 -6.19 -14.37 -9.18
N PRO A 102 -6.10 -13.69 -10.33
CA PRO A 102 -5.07 -14.00 -11.31
C PRO A 102 -3.69 -13.97 -10.63
N ALA A 103 -2.87 -14.98 -10.88
CA ALA A 103 -1.49 -15.01 -10.42
C ALA A 103 -0.65 -14.18 -11.40
N PRO A 104 -0.18 -12.99 -11.00
CA PRO A 104 0.69 -12.20 -11.89
C PRO A 104 2.04 -12.90 -12.01
N TYR A 105 2.73 -12.69 -13.12
CA TYR A 105 4.09 -13.19 -13.35
C TYR A 105 4.26 -14.71 -13.23
N ILE A 106 3.23 -15.48 -13.56
CA ILE A 106 3.21 -16.95 -13.42
C ILE A 106 4.37 -17.65 -14.17
N SER A 107 4.90 -17.01 -15.21
CA SER A 107 6.09 -17.49 -15.93
C SER A 107 7.38 -17.36 -15.15
N ALA A 108 7.44 -16.46 -14.15
CA ALA A 108 8.64 -16.13 -13.38
C ALA A 108 8.52 -16.52 -11.89
N LEU A 109 7.30 -16.68 -11.38
CA LEU A 109 7.04 -16.91 -9.97
C LEU A 109 6.27 -18.22 -9.76
N HIS A 110 6.72 -19.02 -8.79
CA HIS A 110 6.03 -20.24 -8.38
C HIS A 110 5.05 -19.92 -7.25
N TYR A 111 3.75 -20.08 -7.51
CA TYR A 111 2.68 -19.79 -6.55
C TYR A 111 2.26 -21.04 -5.79
N ARG A 112 2.01 -20.85 -4.50
CA ARG A 112 1.48 -21.88 -3.59
C ARG A 112 -0.04 -21.82 -3.60
N GLU A 113 -0.69 -22.76 -4.27
CA GLU A 113 -2.15 -22.83 -4.32
C GLU A 113 -2.80 -23.20 -2.98
N ALA A 114 -2.10 -23.99 -2.16
CA ALA A 114 -2.65 -24.50 -0.91
C ALA A 114 -2.73 -23.45 0.22
N LEU A 115 -2.11 -22.29 0.07
CA LEU A 115 -1.99 -21.32 1.15
C LEU A 115 -2.22 -19.88 0.64
N PRO A 116 -3.45 -19.52 0.23
CA PRO A 116 -3.72 -18.19 -0.29
C PRO A 116 -3.78 -17.13 0.83
N PHE A 117 -3.37 -15.90 0.52
CA PHE A 117 -3.83 -14.76 1.30
C PHE A 117 -5.29 -14.44 0.96
N ARG A 118 -6.00 -13.81 1.87
CA ARG A 118 -7.38 -13.37 1.66
C ARG A 118 -7.42 -11.85 1.53
N LEU A 119 -8.07 -11.38 0.48
CA LEU A 119 -8.35 -9.97 0.28
C LEU A 119 -9.84 -9.75 0.51
N THR A 120 -10.18 -8.81 1.37
CA THR A 120 -11.56 -8.48 1.71
C THR A 120 -11.73 -6.97 1.78
N PRO A 121 -12.96 -6.45 1.62
CA PRO A 121 -13.24 -5.07 1.96
C PRO A 121 -12.92 -4.78 3.43
N ASN A 122 -12.37 -3.61 3.71
CA ASN A 122 -12.12 -3.18 5.08
C ASN A 122 -13.40 -2.58 5.68
N SER A 123 -14.20 -3.43 6.33
CA SER A 123 -15.54 -3.11 6.85
C SER A 123 -15.59 -1.95 7.87
N GLY A 124 -14.43 -1.54 8.42
CA GLY A 124 -14.34 -0.39 9.32
C GLY A 124 -14.39 0.97 8.62
N ALA A 125 -14.17 1.01 7.31
CA ALA A 125 -13.96 2.26 6.57
C ALA A 125 -15.14 2.67 5.67
N ALA A 126 -16.08 1.78 5.34
CA ALA A 126 -17.13 2.07 4.39
C ALA A 126 -18.52 1.65 4.88
N ARG A 127 -19.49 2.51 4.63
CA ARG A 127 -20.91 2.17 4.81
C ARG A 127 -21.40 1.46 3.54
N PRO A 128 -22.12 0.34 3.66
CA PRO A 128 -22.70 -0.31 2.50
C PRO A 128 -23.67 0.66 1.81
N VAL A 129 -23.50 0.82 0.51
CA VAL A 129 -24.38 1.65 -0.32
C VAL A 129 -25.12 0.74 -1.28
N ARG A 130 -26.40 1.00 -1.47
CA ARG A 130 -27.20 0.32 -2.48
C ARG A 130 -27.29 1.17 -3.74
N CYS A 131 -27.06 0.55 -4.88
CA CYS A 131 -27.37 1.12 -6.19
C CYS A 131 -28.56 0.33 -6.77
N GLY A 132 -29.73 0.92 -6.77
CA GLY A 132 -30.96 0.21 -7.10
C GLY A 132 -31.21 -0.96 -6.13
N SER A 133 -31.45 -2.17 -6.67
CA SER A 133 -31.67 -3.39 -5.90
C SER A 133 -30.38 -4.12 -5.50
N GLN A 134 -29.23 -3.72 -6.05
CA GLN A 134 -27.95 -4.39 -5.78
C GLN A 134 -27.17 -3.68 -4.67
N PRO A 135 -26.65 -4.43 -3.67
CA PRO A 135 -25.72 -3.87 -2.72
C PRO A 135 -24.39 -3.61 -3.43
N LEU A 136 -23.94 -2.37 -3.43
CA LEU A 136 -22.54 -2.07 -3.70
C LEU A 136 -21.74 -2.51 -2.47
N LEU A 137 -20.74 -3.36 -2.66
CA LEU A 137 -19.92 -3.91 -1.59
C LEU A 137 -19.26 -2.79 -0.76
N GLU A 138 -18.83 -1.72 -1.42
CA GLU A 138 -18.32 -0.53 -0.74
C GLU A 138 -18.44 0.69 -1.65
N ARG A 139 -18.67 1.86 -1.04
CA ARG A 139 -18.58 3.13 -1.76
C ARG A 139 -17.12 3.59 -1.73
N PRO A 140 -16.40 3.58 -2.85
CA PRO A 140 -15.04 4.12 -2.88
C PRO A 140 -15.12 5.62 -2.60
N ARG A 141 -14.12 6.14 -1.91
CA ARG A 141 -13.85 7.57 -1.92
C ARG A 141 -13.33 7.93 -3.30
N ALA A 142 -13.50 9.16 -3.71
CA ALA A 142 -13.01 9.61 -5.01
C ALA A 142 -12.25 10.91 -4.88
N TYR A 143 -11.22 11.08 -5.70
CA TYR A 143 -10.55 12.36 -5.88
C TYR A 143 -10.19 12.56 -7.35
N VAL A 144 -10.04 13.82 -7.75
CA VAL A 144 -9.55 14.19 -9.08
C VAL A 144 -8.04 14.47 -8.96
N HIS A 145 -7.25 13.74 -9.72
CA HIS A 145 -5.82 13.98 -9.85
C HIS A 145 -5.58 14.94 -11.01
N LEU A 146 -5.35 16.22 -10.69
CA LEU A 146 -5.27 17.29 -11.69
C LEU A 146 -4.17 17.08 -12.73
N PRO A 147 -2.96 16.62 -12.38
CA PRO A 147 -1.88 16.50 -13.34
C PRO A 147 -2.15 15.54 -14.49
N THR A 148 -2.93 14.50 -14.23
CA THR A 148 -3.31 13.49 -15.23
C THR A 148 -4.77 13.64 -15.68
N ALA A 149 -5.51 14.62 -15.14
CA ALA A 149 -6.94 14.78 -15.35
C ALA A 149 -7.70 13.46 -15.16
N SER A 150 -7.31 12.68 -14.14
CA SER A 150 -7.93 11.39 -13.85
C SER A 150 -8.84 11.46 -12.63
N LEU A 151 -9.98 10.74 -12.73
CA LEU A 151 -10.78 10.40 -11.57
C LEU A 151 -10.17 9.17 -10.92
N GLN A 152 -9.82 9.26 -9.64
CA GLN A 152 -9.27 8.15 -8.87
C GLN A 152 -10.30 7.67 -7.86
N LEU A 153 -10.62 6.38 -7.89
CA LEU A 153 -11.46 5.72 -6.90
C LEU A 153 -10.58 5.06 -5.85
N VAL A 154 -10.79 5.39 -4.57
CA VAL A 154 -9.97 4.85 -3.47
C VAL A 154 -10.76 3.78 -2.74
N TYR A 155 -10.28 2.55 -2.82
CA TYR A 155 -10.82 1.39 -2.11
C TYR A 155 -10.04 1.13 -0.83
N ASP A 156 -10.75 0.85 0.25
CA ASP A 156 -10.17 0.37 1.51
C ASP A 156 -10.27 -1.15 1.54
N LEU A 157 -9.15 -1.85 1.38
CA LEU A 157 -9.08 -3.31 1.37
C LEU A 157 -8.22 -3.81 2.53
N ARG A 158 -8.54 -5.03 2.98
CA ARG A 158 -7.81 -5.75 4.02
C ARG A 158 -7.20 -7.02 3.44
N LEU A 159 -5.92 -7.20 3.65
CA LEU A 159 -5.16 -8.38 3.28
C LEU A 159 -4.85 -9.18 4.55
N GLU A 160 -5.36 -10.39 4.62
CA GLU A 160 -5.12 -11.33 5.72
C GLU A 160 -4.16 -12.42 5.27
N VAL A 161 -3.06 -12.55 6.00
CA VAL A 161 -2.06 -13.59 5.74
C VAL A 161 -2.45 -14.84 6.53
N PRO A 162 -2.42 -16.04 5.90
CA PRO A 162 -2.64 -17.30 6.61
C PRO A 162 -1.66 -17.46 7.78
N LYS A 163 -2.15 -17.95 8.91
CA LYS A 163 -1.32 -18.17 10.11
C LYS A 163 -0.19 -19.20 9.90
N GLU A 164 -0.38 -20.07 8.94
CA GLU A 164 0.54 -21.12 8.52
C GLU A 164 1.70 -20.56 7.67
N ALA A 165 1.54 -19.38 7.08
CA ALA A 165 2.60 -18.71 6.33
C ALA A 165 3.72 -18.29 7.29
N LYS A 166 4.90 -18.87 7.13
CA LYS A 166 6.09 -18.60 7.95
C LYS A 166 7.19 -18.01 7.08
N SER A 167 8.09 -17.29 7.72
CA SER A 167 9.22 -16.61 7.05
C SER A 167 8.76 -15.68 5.92
N LEU A 168 7.63 -14.99 6.13
CA LEU A 168 7.00 -14.09 5.18
C LEU A 168 7.89 -12.91 4.86
N SER A 169 7.99 -12.60 3.58
CA SER A 169 8.61 -11.38 3.06
C SER A 169 7.65 -10.71 2.09
N LEU A 170 7.68 -9.38 2.07
CA LEU A 170 6.86 -8.57 1.17
C LEU A 170 7.75 -7.90 0.13
N PHE A 171 7.30 -7.93 -1.12
CA PHE A 171 7.99 -7.29 -2.24
C PHE A 171 7.02 -6.55 -3.14
N HIS A 172 7.50 -5.47 -3.70
CA HIS A 172 6.90 -4.79 -4.83
C HIS A 172 7.68 -5.13 -6.10
N VAL A 173 6.98 -5.31 -7.19
CA VAL A 173 7.57 -5.55 -8.50
C VAL A 173 7.64 -4.25 -9.28
N ASP A 174 8.83 -3.93 -9.77
CA ASP A 174 9.05 -2.82 -10.71
C ASP A 174 8.87 -3.36 -12.13
N GLU A 175 7.77 -3.02 -12.77
CA GLU A 175 7.51 -3.37 -14.15
C GLU A 175 8.23 -2.39 -15.09
N ARG A 176 8.95 -2.94 -16.04
CA ARG A 176 9.66 -2.15 -17.06
C ARG A 176 9.39 -2.69 -18.44
N LEU A 177 9.19 -1.79 -19.36
CA LEU A 177 9.15 -2.13 -20.77
C LEU A 177 10.60 -2.31 -21.28
N GLU A 178 10.95 -3.53 -21.69
CA GLU A 178 12.22 -3.86 -22.35
C GLU A 178 11.93 -4.30 -23.80
N GLY A 179 12.16 -3.37 -24.75
CA GLY A 179 11.62 -3.52 -26.09
C GLY A 179 10.10 -3.51 -26.09
N ASP A 180 9.47 -4.54 -26.63
CA ASP A 180 8.01 -4.72 -26.68
C ASP A 180 7.48 -5.65 -25.57
N GLN A 181 8.34 -6.05 -24.64
CA GLN A 181 7.96 -6.96 -23.54
C GLN A 181 7.94 -6.25 -22.21
N LEU A 182 6.86 -6.48 -21.45
CA LEU A 182 6.77 -6.06 -20.05
C LEU A 182 7.55 -7.06 -19.19
N VAL A 183 8.61 -6.58 -18.55
CA VAL A 183 9.47 -7.40 -17.68
C VAL A 183 9.28 -6.99 -16.24
N ALA A 184 8.89 -7.95 -15.42
CA ALA A 184 8.80 -7.77 -13.97
C ALA A 184 10.18 -7.96 -13.34
N ARG A 185 10.64 -6.95 -12.61
CA ARG A 185 11.91 -7.00 -11.87
C ARG A 185 11.67 -6.95 -10.36
N LEU A 186 12.20 -7.94 -9.69
CA LEU A 186 12.16 -8.04 -8.24
C LEU A 186 13.54 -7.68 -7.66
N ASP A 187 13.64 -6.59 -6.92
CA ASP A 187 14.85 -6.26 -6.18
C ASP A 187 14.76 -6.79 -4.74
N ARG A 188 15.36 -7.96 -4.50
CA ARG A 188 15.37 -8.58 -3.16
C ARG A 188 16.13 -7.79 -2.11
N LYS A 189 16.96 -6.83 -2.51
CA LYS A 189 17.69 -5.95 -1.59
C LYS A 189 16.86 -4.72 -1.19
N ARG A 190 15.90 -4.36 -2.02
CA ARG A 190 14.96 -3.25 -1.79
C ARG A 190 13.54 -3.74 -2.05
N PRO A 191 12.85 -4.18 -1.00
CA PRO A 191 11.50 -4.74 -1.15
C PRO A 191 10.48 -3.72 -1.68
N ASP A 192 10.77 -2.41 -1.58
CA ASP A 192 9.97 -1.28 -2.04
C ASP A 192 8.49 -1.29 -1.58
N LEU A 193 8.14 -2.19 -0.63
CA LEU A 193 6.92 -2.16 0.16
C LEU A 193 7.22 -1.76 1.60
N TYR A 194 6.45 -0.80 2.09
CA TYR A 194 6.61 -0.22 3.42
C TYR A 194 5.34 -0.35 4.23
N LEU A 195 5.51 -0.54 5.53
CA LEU A 195 4.46 -0.79 6.50
C LEU A 195 4.43 0.30 7.55
N ILE A 196 3.27 0.94 7.73
CA ILE A 196 2.98 1.84 8.85
C ILE A 196 2.11 1.06 9.83
N PRO A 197 2.59 0.79 11.07
CA PRO A 197 1.76 0.11 12.07
C PRO A 197 0.54 0.93 12.43
N LEU A 198 -0.56 0.24 12.71
CA LEU A 198 -1.78 0.85 13.23
C LEU A 198 -1.97 0.45 14.69
N THR A 199 -2.45 1.40 15.49
CA THR A 199 -2.94 1.17 16.85
C THR A 199 -4.32 1.79 16.92
N ASP A 200 -5.32 0.97 17.23
CA ASP A 200 -6.74 1.39 17.24
C ASP A 200 -7.17 2.08 15.93
N GLY A 201 -6.69 1.56 14.81
CA GLY A 201 -6.97 2.10 13.47
C GLY A 201 -6.20 3.38 13.11
N GLN A 202 -5.40 3.93 14.03
CA GLN A 202 -4.60 5.13 13.81
C GLN A 202 -3.15 4.79 13.48
N PRO A 203 -2.51 5.52 12.56
CA PRO A 203 -1.13 5.27 12.19
C PRO A 203 -0.16 5.58 13.33
N CYS A 204 0.92 4.81 13.42
CA CYS A 204 2.04 5.10 14.29
C CYS A 204 3.12 5.88 13.56
N ALA A 205 4.02 6.55 14.30
CA ALA A 205 5.12 7.34 13.76
C ALA A 205 6.33 6.48 13.26
N GLU A 206 6.10 5.22 12.97
CA GLU A 206 7.14 4.25 12.63
C GLU A 206 6.90 3.70 11.22
N LEU A 207 7.99 3.37 10.52
CA LEU A 207 7.97 2.82 9.18
C LEU A 207 8.83 1.56 9.13
N TYR A 208 8.31 0.50 8.52
CA TYR A 208 8.99 -0.79 8.44
C TYR A 208 8.96 -1.38 7.03
N THR A 209 9.87 -2.31 6.79
CA THR A 209 9.77 -3.34 5.76
C THR A 209 9.66 -4.70 6.43
N LEU A 210 9.09 -5.70 5.75
CA LEU A 210 8.94 -7.05 6.26
C LEU A 210 9.79 -8.03 5.45
N SER A 211 10.68 -8.77 6.14
CA SER A 211 11.48 -9.83 5.53
C SER A 211 11.66 -10.97 6.51
N LYS A 212 11.31 -12.19 6.08
CA LYS A 212 11.45 -13.43 6.88
C LYS A 212 10.85 -13.28 8.29
N ASP A 213 9.61 -12.83 8.37
CA ASP A 213 8.86 -12.56 9.60
C ASP A 213 9.51 -11.51 10.53
N LYS A 214 10.42 -10.71 10.02
CA LYS A 214 11.07 -9.64 10.80
C LYS A 214 10.72 -8.27 10.22
N LEU A 215 10.26 -7.39 11.09
CA LEU A 215 10.11 -5.97 10.77
C LEU A 215 11.46 -5.28 10.88
N HIS A 216 11.88 -4.68 9.80
CA HIS A 216 13.09 -3.88 9.73
C HIS A 216 12.70 -2.40 9.67
N ALA A 217 13.15 -1.62 10.65
CA ALA A 217 12.86 -0.19 10.68
C ALA A 217 13.47 0.49 9.44
N ALA A 218 12.62 1.21 8.72
CA ALA A 218 13.02 2.00 7.56
C ALA A 218 13.39 3.43 7.96
N SER A 219 14.29 4.03 7.20
CA SER A 219 14.67 5.43 7.41
C SER A 219 13.57 6.35 6.89
N THR A 220 13.16 7.29 7.73
CA THR A 220 12.20 8.35 7.38
C THR A 220 12.88 9.66 6.98
N ARG A 221 14.22 9.69 6.98
CA ARG A 221 14.99 10.89 6.65
C ARG A 221 14.81 11.26 5.17
N GLY A 222 14.30 12.46 4.93
CA GLY A 222 14.06 12.94 3.57
C GLY A 222 12.91 12.24 2.84
N LEU A 223 12.12 11.41 3.55
CA LEU A 223 11.01 10.69 2.99
C LEU A 223 9.83 11.62 2.71
N HIS A 224 9.19 11.40 1.58
CA HIS A 224 7.96 12.06 1.17
C HIS A 224 6.86 11.03 0.96
N LEU A 225 5.63 11.45 1.23
CA LEU A 225 4.40 10.73 0.91
C LEU A 225 3.73 11.43 -0.26
N ALA A 226 3.11 10.66 -1.15
CA ALA A 226 2.28 11.22 -2.18
C ALA A 226 1.06 11.93 -1.56
N GLU A 227 0.63 13.03 -2.14
CA GLU A 227 -0.52 13.79 -1.66
C GLU A 227 -1.79 12.92 -1.58
N SER A 228 -1.97 12.00 -2.53
CA SER A 228 -3.10 11.06 -2.55
C SER A 228 -3.19 10.17 -1.30
N PHE A 229 -2.07 9.85 -0.66
CA PHE A 229 -2.06 9.16 0.62
C PHE A 229 -2.34 10.10 1.79
N ALA A 230 -1.76 11.30 1.77
CA ALA A 230 -1.88 12.27 2.84
C ALA A 230 -3.27 12.91 2.92
N HIS A 231 -4.01 12.94 1.81
CA HIS A 231 -5.37 13.49 1.75
C HIS A 231 -6.37 12.50 2.35
N GLN A 232 -6.85 12.83 3.53
CA GLN A 232 -7.94 12.08 4.18
C GLN A 232 -9.32 12.62 3.76
N GLU A 233 -9.40 13.93 3.49
CA GLU A 233 -10.61 14.61 3.09
C GLU A 233 -10.27 15.61 1.97
N GLY A 234 -11.09 15.63 0.97
CA GLY A 234 -10.87 16.47 -0.20
C GLY A 234 -10.81 15.65 -1.48
N TRP A 235 -11.25 16.22 -2.55
CA TRP A 235 -11.48 15.53 -3.80
C TRP A 235 -10.62 16.03 -4.96
N VAL A 236 -9.62 16.85 -4.65
CA VAL A 236 -8.67 17.39 -5.63
C VAL A 236 -7.24 17.18 -5.15
N VAL A 237 -6.44 16.48 -5.94
CA VAL A 237 -5.01 16.23 -5.71
C VAL A 237 -4.20 16.95 -6.79
N ARG A 238 -3.23 17.77 -6.38
CA ARG A 238 -2.40 18.63 -7.23
C ARG A 238 -0.97 18.14 -7.45
N GLU A 239 -0.69 16.88 -7.15
CA GLU A 239 0.66 16.30 -7.18
C GLU A 239 1.63 16.87 -6.15
N GLU A 240 1.17 17.47 -5.11
CA GLU A 240 2.02 17.87 -4.02
C GLU A 240 2.45 16.63 -3.24
N ARG A 241 3.62 16.73 -2.65
CA ARG A 241 4.14 15.72 -1.77
C ARG A 241 4.32 16.32 -0.40
N ILE A 242 4.00 15.56 0.61
CA ILE A 242 4.19 15.95 1.99
C ILE A 242 5.42 15.25 2.57
N ARG A 243 6.24 15.96 3.31
CA ARG A 243 7.34 15.33 4.04
C ARG A 243 6.77 14.48 5.16
N TRP A 244 7.39 13.33 5.40
CA TRP A 244 7.00 12.42 6.48
C TRP A 244 6.73 13.13 7.81
N LYS A 245 7.63 13.98 8.25
CA LYS A 245 7.49 14.73 9.52
C LYS A 245 6.30 15.69 9.54
N ASP A 246 5.96 16.28 8.40
CA ASP A 246 4.85 17.23 8.32
C ASP A 246 3.51 16.47 8.31
N TRP A 247 3.48 15.32 7.64
CA TRP A 247 2.34 14.40 7.72
C TRP A 247 2.11 13.89 9.15
N LEU A 248 3.17 13.48 9.88
CA LEU A 248 3.03 13.09 11.28
C LEU A 248 2.41 14.18 12.14
N LYS A 249 2.84 15.44 11.96
CA LYS A 249 2.23 16.58 12.67
C LYS A 249 0.74 16.71 12.37
N GLN A 250 0.33 16.53 11.11
CA GLN A 250 -1.09 16.53 10.73
C GLN A 250 -1.87 15.42 11.43
N GLN A 251 -1.23 14.27 11.69
CA GLN A 251 -1.81 13.17 12.44
C GLN A 251 -1.73 13.36 13.98
N GLY A 252 -1.22 14.49 14.47
CA GLY A 252 -0.98 14.69 15.91
C GLY A 252 0.15 13.83 16.47
N LEU A 253 1.02 13.29 15.61
CA LEU A 253 2.13 12.42 15.97
C LEU A 253 3.46 13.17 15.93
N SER A 254 4.41 12.73 16.75
CA SER A 254 5.80 13.18 16.71
C SER A 254 6.72 12.01 16.33
N GLU A 255 7.82 12.32 15.64
CA GLU A 255 8.85 11.30 15.41
C GLU A 255 9.33 10.77 16.78
N PRO A 256 9.49 9.45 16.92
CA PRO A 256 10.04 8.87 18.13
C PRO A 256 11.45 9.41 18.37
N ASP A 257 11.65 9.99 19.55
CA ASP A 257 12.91 10.60 19.94
C ASP A 257 14.06 9.57 19.84
N LYS A 258 15.22 9.99 19.35
CA LYS A 258 16.39 9.11 19.19
C LYS A 258 16.76 8.42 20.50
N GLU A 259 16.59 9.09 21.65
CA GLU A 259 16.80 8.50 22.97
C GLU A 259 15.80 7.38 23.29
N SER A 260 14.54 7.50 22.89
CA SER A 260 13.53 6.45 23.12
C SER A 260 13.81 5.20 22.27
N ARG A 261 14.36 5.38 21.06
CA ARG A 261 14.86 4.25 20.24
C ARG A 261 16.04 3.52 20.89
N LEU A 262 17.03 4.27 21.44
CA LEU A 262 18.14 3.66 22.15
C LEU A 262 17.68 2.94 23.43
N LYS A 263 16.77 3.55 24.21
CA LYS A 263 16.20 2.92 25.42
C LYS A 263 15.42 1.65 25.12
N ARG A 264 14.67 1.59 24.00
CA ARG A 264 13.97 0.35 23.57
C ARG A 264 14.96 -0.74 23.12
N LEU A 265 16.02 -0.38 22.41
CA LEU A 265 17.08 -1.33 21.99
C LEU A 265 17.86 -1.87 23.19
N THR A 266 18.25 -1.01 24.13
CA THR A 266 18.95 -1.41 25.36
C THR A 266 18.02 -2.18 26.32
N GLY A 267 16.73 -1.85 26.37
CA GLY A 267 15.74 -2.60 27.14
C GLY A 267 15.52 -4.01 26.60
N LYS A 268 15.40 -4.20 25.28
CA LYS A 268 15.32 -5.53 24.65
C LYS A 268 16.60 -6.33 24.84
N ALA A 269 17.77 -5.72 24.71
CA ALA A 269 19.05 -6.37 24.96
C ALA A 269 19.18 -6.84 26.43
N ARG A 270 18.78 -6.02 27.41
CA ARG A 270 18.73 -6.39 28.83
C ARG A 270 17.75 -7.54 29.10
N GLN A 271 16.62 -7.57 28.41
CA GLN A 271 15.63 -8.64 28.60
C GLN A 271 16.09 -9.97 28.01
N ILE A 272 16.80 -9.94 26.89
CA ILE A 272 17.44 -11.13 26.28
C ILE A 272 18.57 -11.62 27.19
N PHE A 273 19.40 -10.72 27.69
CA PHE A 273 20.48 -11.08 28.61
C PHE A 273 19.97 -11.73 29.91
N ARG A 274 18.91 -11.19 30.50
CA ARG A 274 18.24 -11.79 31.67
C ARG A 274 17.65 -13.17 31.39
N LYS A 275 17.11 -13.43 30.20
CA LYS A 275 16.60 -14.75 29.80
C LYS A 275 17.70 -15.77 29.59
N VAL A 276 18.84 -15.34 29.05
CA VAL A 276 20.02 -16.22 28.85
C VAL A 276 20.69 -16.59 30.18
N VAL A 277 20.84 -15.62 31.07
CA VAL A 277 21.43 -15.87 32.41
C VAL A 277 20.50 -16.75 33.25
N LYS A 278 19.17 -16.57 33.23
CA LYS A 278 18.23 -17.46 33.93
C LYS A 278 18.28 -18.91 33.41
N ARG A 279 18.47 -19.12 32.09
CA ARG A 279 18.58 -20.48 31.54
C ARG A 279 19.89 -21.21 31.94
N LYS A 280 20.97 -20.49 32.19
CA LYS A 280 22.23 -21.10 32.69
C LYS A 280 22.18 -21.50 34.16
N ASN A 281 21.38 -20.82 34.98
CA ASN A 281 21.26 -21.11 36.41
C ASN A 281 20.19 -22.17 36.75
N THR A 282 19.48 -22.72 35.76
CA THR A 282 18.50 -23.82 35.93
C THR A 282 19.04 -25.16 35.36
N SER A 283 20.32 -25.21 34.95
CA SER A 283 20.96 -26.39 34.38
C SER A 283 22.15 -26.89 35.23
N THR A 284 22.13 -26.56 36.51
CA THR A 284 23.03 -27.14 37.53
C THR A 284 22.23 -27.87 38.60
#